data_1d5cf3bafc48a4c0df7d85d97d0c66bb
#
_entry.id   1d5cf3bafc48a4c0df7d85d97d0c66bb
#
_cell.length_a   1.000
_cell.length_b   1.000
_cell.length_c   1.000
_cell.angle_alpha   90.00
_cell.angle_beta   90.00
_cell.angle_gamma   90.00
#
_symmetry.space_group_name_H-M   'P 1'
#
loop_
_entity.id
_entity.type
_entity.pdbx_description
1 polymer ?
#
loop_
_entity_poly.entity_id
_entity_poly.type
_entity_poly.pdbx_seq_one_letter_code
_entity_poly.pdbx_strand_id
1 'polypeptide(L)'
;MHRRKEFKASPDSVSKMLELEKDKKINFLMGQIQNIEGLNNGKIKIATKDNEEVTNFEVDYLLPFFGLKMELGPIANWGLNLDQNLIAVDTEKFETSVKSIFAIGDINTYPGKLKLILSGFHEAALMAQESFKYCYPDKKNIFRYTTSSKELQKKLTSI
;
A
#
# COMPACT_ATOMS: atom_id res chain seq x y z
N MET A 1 16.02 -7.33 -10.96
CA MET A 1 16.14 -6.42 -12.12
C MET A 1 15.65 -5.03 -11.76
N HIS A 2 16.27 -3.97 -12.29
CA HIS A 2 15.88 -2.58 -12.09
C HIS A 2 16.16 -1.76 -13.37
N ARG A 3 15.31 -0.76 -13.64
CA ARG A 3 15.43 0.02 -14.89
C ARG A 3 16.52 1.13 -14.87
N ARG A 4 17.06 1.46 -13.70
CA ARG A 4 18.07 2.53 -13.50
C ARG A 4 19.05 2.13 -12.40
N LYS A 5 20.22 2.76 -12.36
CA LYS A 5 21.18 2.59 -11.24
C LYS A 5 20.81 3.37 -9.97
N GLU A 6 19.73 4.16 -10.01
CA GLU A 6 19.25 4.93 -8.87
C GLU A 6 18.16 4.15 -8.13
N PHE A 7 18.38 3.88 -6.85
CA PHE A 7 17.44 3.15 -6.01
C PHE A 7 16.67 4.10 -5.09
N LYS A 8 15.37 3.89 -4.96
CA LYS A 8 14.52 4.58 -3.98
C LYS A 8 14.44 3.85 -2.64
N ALA A 9 15.17 2.76 -2.48
CA ALA A 9 15.25 1.98 -1.25
C ALA A 9 16.19 2.65 -0.23
N SER A 10 16.12 2.22 1.03
CA SER A 10 17.07 2.68 2.05
C SER A 10 18.51 2.30 1.68
N PRO A 11 19.50 3.15 2.01
CA PRO A 11 20.91 2.86 1.70
C PRO A 11 21.39 1.50 2.20
N ASP A 12 20.98 1.08 3.39
CA ASP A 12 21.31 -0.23 3.96
C ASP A 12 20.80 -1.40 3.11
N SER A 13 19.56 -1.33 2.62
CA SER A 13 18.98 -2.35 1.73
C SER A 13 19.71 -2.43 0.39
N VAL A 14 20.10 -1.28 -0.16
CA VAL A 14 20.89 -1.22 -1.41
C VAL A 14 22.27 -1.85 -1.19
N SER A 15 22.96 -1.51 -0.10
CA SER A 15 24.26 -2.07 0.24
C SER A 15 24.23 -3.60 0.37
N LYS A 16 23.24 -4.12 1.11
CA LYS A 16 23.03 -5.58 1.26
C LYS A 16 22.79 -6.28 -0.09
N MET A 17 22.00 -5.67 -0.97
CA MET A 17 21.77 -6.22 -2.30
C MET A 17 23.07 -6.28 -3.13
N LEU A 18 23.86 -5.20 -3.11
CA LEU A 18 25.13 -5.14 -3.85
C LEU A 18 26.18 -6.12 -3.28
N GLU A 19 26.19 -6.35 -1.97
CA GLU A 19 27.01 -7.39 -1.36
C GLU A 19 26.62 -8.80 -1.85
N LEU A 20 25.33 -9.10 -1.90
CA LEU A 20 24.83 -10.37 -2.43
C LEU A 20 25.18 -10.57 -3.92
N GLU A 21 25.15 -9.49 -4.71
CA GLU A 21 25.61 -9.53 -6.09
C GLU A 21 27.11 -9.80 -6.20
N LYS A 22 27.94 -9.09 -5.41
CA LYS A 22 29.38 -9.30 -5.34
C LYS A 22 29.73 -10.74 -4.96
N ASP A 23 28.97 -11.32 -4.04
CA ASP A 23 29.10 -12.72 -3.61
C ASP A 23 28.53 -13.73 -4.62
N LYS A 24 28.00 -13.27 -5.76
CA LYS A 24 27.35 -14.09 -6.79
C LYS A 24 26.14 -14.90 -6.30
N LYS A 25 25.50 -14.46 -5.21
CA LYS A 25 24.26 -15.06 -4.67
C LYS A 25 23.02 -14.60 -5.40
N ILE A 26 23.09 -13.44 -6.04
CA ILE A 26 22.05 -12.89 -6.92
C ILE A 26 22.68 -12.32 -8.19
N ASN A 27 21.89 -12.17 -9.25
CA ASN A 27 22.26 -11.43 -10.44
C ASN A 27 21.45 -10.14 -10.48
N PHE A 28 22.12 -8.98 -10.42
CA PHE A 28 21.47 -7.70 -10.63
C PHE A 28 21.50 -7.37 -12.12
N LEU A 29 20.31 -7.15 -12.69
CA LEU A 29 20.14 -6.87 -14.11
C LEU A 29 19.54 -5.48 -14.28
N MET A 30 20.14 -4.71 -15.17
CA MET A 30 19.57 -3.47 -15.68
C MET A 30 18.64 -3.79 -16.85
N GLY A 31 17.54 -3.05 -16.96
CA GLY A 31 16.64 -3.19 -18.11
C GLY A 31 15.17 -3.11 -17.75
N GLN A 32 14.34 -3.23 -18.78
CA GLN A 32 12.88 -3.21 -18.68
C GLN A 32 12.32 -4.51 -19.26
N ILE A 33 11.26 -5.03 -18.63
CA ILE A 33 10.53 -6.17 -19.17
C ILE A 33 9.83 -5.75 -20.45
N GLN A 34 10.04 -6.52 -21.52
CA GLN A 34 9.39 -6.34 -22.82
C GLN A 34 8.27 -7.35 -23.03
N ASN A 35 8.49 -8.59 -22.60
CA ASN A 35 7.51 -9.67 -22.74
C ASN A 35 7.59 -10.65 -21.57
N ILE A 36 6.45 -11.27 -21.27
CA ILE A 36 6.31 -12.33 -20.28
C ILE A 36 5.47 -13.44 -20.93
N GLU A 37 5.99 -14.65 -20.93
CA GLU A 37 5.36 -15.82 -21.56
C GLU A 37 5.39 -17.01 -20.59
N GLY A 38 4.25 -17.64 -20.36
CA GLY A 38 4.17 -18.92 -19.65
C GLY A 38 4.63 -20.08 -20.54
N LEU A 39 5.53 -20.93 -20.02
CA LEU A 39 6.02 -22.08 -20.73
C LEU A 39 5.28 -23.37 -20.34
N ASN A 40 5.24 -24.35 -21.22
CA ASN A 40 4.57 -25.66 -20.99
C ASN A 40 5.17 -26.47 -19.82
N ASN A 41 6.40 -26.15 -19.41
CA ASN A 41 7.10 -26.76 -18.27
C ASN A 41 6.77 -26.09 -16.90
N GLY A 42 5.81 -25.16 -16.88
CA GLY A 42 5.42 -24.41 -15.69
C GLY A 42 6.33 -23.22 -15.35
N LYS A 43 7.38 -22.98 -16.13
CA LYS A 43 8.26 -21.81 -15.98
C LYS A 43 7.73 -20.58 -16.72
N ILE A 44 8.31 -19.45 -16.40
CA ILE A 44 7.99 -18.15 -17.02
C ILE A 44 9.23 -17.69 -17.79
N LYS A 45 9.06 -17.40 -19.06
CA LYS A 45 10.08 -16.75 -19.88
C LYS A 45 9.88 -15.25 -19.84
N ILE A 46 10.93 -14.52 -19.49
CA ILE A 46 10.93 -13.07 -19.39
C ILE A 46 11.93 -12.54 -20.40
N ALA A 47 11.45 -11.73 -21.35
CA ALA A 47 12.31 -10.96 -22.25
C ALA A 47 12.54 -9.58 -21.63
N THR A 48 13.80 -9.18 -21.48
CA THR A 48 14.20 -7.87 -20.97
C THR A 48 14.99 -7.11 -22.01
N LYS A 49 14.88 -5.80 -22.00
CA LYS A 49 15.67 -4.93 -22.86
C LYS A 49 16.47 -3.95 -22.02
N ASP A 50 17.78 -3.92 -22.24
CA ASP A 50 18.69 -2.87 -21.80
C ASP A 50 19.31 -2.22 -23.03
N ASN A 51 19.09 -0.92 -23.20
CA ASN A 51 19.40 -0.19 -24.42
C ASN A 51 18.78 -0.87 -25.66
N GLU A 52 19.58 -1.48 -26.55
CA GLU A 52 19.11 -2.22 -27.73
C GLU A 52 19.22 -3.73 -27.60
N GLU A 53 19.84 -4.22 -26.53
CA GLU A 53 20.05 -5.64 -26.30
C GLU A 53 18.84 -6.29 -25.62
N VAL A 54 18.35 -7.39 -26.19
CA VAL A 54 17.26 -8.18 -25.62
C VAL A 54 17.81 -9.48 -25.06
N THR A 55 17.61 -9.68 -23.78
CA THR A 55 18.01 -10.90 -23.06
C THR A 55 16.79 -11.66 -22.56
N ASN A 56 16.82 -12.99 -22.67
CA ASN A 56 15.74 -13.86 -22.21
C ASN A 56 16.18 -14.65 -20.97
N PHE A 57 15.29 -14.77 -20.01
CA PHE A 57 15.46 -15.55 -18.78
C PHE A 57 14.30 -16.50 -18.58
N GLU A 58 14.56 -17.69 -18.09
CA GLU A 58 13.53 -18.60 -17.57
C GLU A 58 13.58 -18.60 -16.05
N VAL A 59 12.44 -18.38 -15.42
CA VAL A 59 12.29 -18.30 -13.96
C VAL A 59 11.09 -19.12 -13.50
N ASP A 60 11.12 -19.57 -12.26
CA ASP A 60 10.00 -20.27 -11.64
C ASP A 60 8.94 -19.28 -11.12
N TYR A 61 9.37 -18.10 -10.65
CA TYR A 61 8.49 -17.06 -10.10
C TYR A 61 8.90 -15.69 -10.58
N LEU A 62 7.91 -14.83 -10.79
CA LEU A 62 8.10 -13.39 -11.06
C LEU A 62 7.40 -12.57 -9.99
N LEU A 63 8.15 -11.73 -9.29
CA LEU A 63 7.65 -10.82 -8.27
C LEU A 63 7.78 -9.37 -8.75
N PRO A 64 6.71 -8.77 -9.32
CA PRO A 64 6.74 -7.39 -9.81
C PRO A 64 6.53 -6.39 -8.67
N PHE A 65 7.50 -5.50 -8.45
CA PHE A 65 7.45 -4.41 -7.47
C PHE A 65 7.50 -3.05 -8.18
N PHE A 66 6.54 -2.77 -9.06
CA PHE A 66 6.52 -1.55 -9.88
C PHE A 66 5.96 -0.33 -9.17
N GLY A 67 5.53 -0.48 -7.92
CA GLY A 67 4.81 0.54 -7.17
C GLY A 67 3.31 0.53 -7.44
N LEU A 68 2.62 1.50 -6.87
CA LEU A 68 1.18 1.64 -6.98
C LEU A 68 0.84 2.77 -7.95
N LYS A 69 -0.13 2.53 -8.82
CA LYS A 69 -0.82 3.54 -9.61
C LYS A 69 -2.22 3.71 -9.03
N MET A 70 -2.55 4.92 -8.57
CA MET A 70 -3.86 5.20 -8.01
C MET A 70 -4.88 5.33 -9.14
N GLU A 71 -5.84 4.42 -9.17
CA GLU A 71 -6.98 4.45 -10.08
C GLU A 71 -8.25 4.19 -9.27
N LEU A 72 -9.12 5.18 -9.20
CA LEU A 72 -10.34 5.09 -8.40
C LEU A 72 -11.42 4.20 -9.03
N GLY A 73 -11.32 3.93 -10.34
CA GLY A 73 -12.32 3.14 -11.05
C GLY A 73 -13.73 3.73 -10.86
N PRO A 74 -14.76 2.90 -10.54
CA PRO A 74 -16.13 3.37 -10.34
C PRO A 74 -16.31 4.40 -9.21
N ILE A 75 -15.41 4.40 -8.21
CA ILE A 75 -15.47 5.35 -7.09
C ILE A 75 -15.36 6.80 -7.57
N ALA A 76 -14.68 7.06 -8.68
CA ALA A 76 -14.58 8.38 -9.28
C ALA A 76 -15.96 9.00 -9.64
N ASN A 77 -17.00 8.18 -9.82
CA ASN A 77 -18.34 8.58 -10.19
C ASN A 77 -19.31 8.68 -8.99
N TRP A 78 -18.84 8.55 -7.76
CA TRP A 78 -19.69 8.60 -6.56
C TRP A 78 -20.01 10.02 -6.09
N GLY A 79 -19.57 11.04 -6.83
CA GLY A 79 -19.80 12.44 -6.48
C GLY A 79 -18.93 12.95 -5.32
N LEU A 80 -17.85 12.26 -5.05
CA LEU A 80 -16.86 12.66 -4.04
C LEU A 80 -15.98 13.81 -4.56
N ASN A 81 -15.54 14.70 -3.67
CA ASN A 81 -14.52 15.68 -4.01
C ASN A 81 -13.18 14.96 -4.20
N LEU A 82 -12.62 15.09 -5.39
CA LEU A 82 -11.36 14.47 -5.77
C LEU A 82 -10.27 15.51 -5.99
N ASP A 83 -9.04 15.18 -5.59
CA ASP A 83 -7.82 15.91 -5.92
C ASP A 83 -6.78 14.92 -6.47
N GLN A 84 -6.37 15.08 -7.73
CA GLN A 84 -5.38 14.23 -8.42
C GLN A 84 -5.63 12.71 -8.27
N ASN A 85 -6.84 12.26 -8.45
CA ASN A 85 -7.28 10.87 -8.22
C ASN A 85 -7.19 10.41 -6.75
N LEU A 86 -7.20 11.31 -5.81
CA LEU A 86 -7.31 11.03 -4.37
C LEU A 86 -8.61 11.63 -3.85
N ILE A 87 -9.16 11.03 -2.80
CA ILE A 87 -10.43 11.44 -2.20
C ILE A 87 -10.14 12.49 -1.12
N ALA A 88 -10.65 13.72 -1.31
CA ALA A 88 -10.55 14.76 -0.30
C ALA A 88 -11.41 14.43 0.92
N VAL A 89 -10.86 14.59 2.13
CA VAL A 89 -11.52 14.27 3.39
C VAL A 89 -11.34 15.39 4.42
N ASP A 90 -12.26 15.43 5.37
CA ASP A 90 -12.12 16.19 6.60
C ASP A 90 -11.06 15.55 7.51
N THR A 91 -10.18 16.36 8.12
CA THR A 91 -9.06 15.84 8.91
C THR A 91 -9.42 15.47 10.35
N GLU A 92 -10.60 15.83 10.83
CA GLU A 92 -11.05 15.47 12.17
C GLU A 92 -11.66 14.08 12.23
N LYS A 93 -12.33 13.65 11.17
CA LYS A 93 -13.14 12.43 11.13
C LYS A 93 -12.94 11.57 9.89
N PHE A 94 -12.18 12.06 8.90
CA PHE A 94 -11.91 11.39 7.61
C PHE A 94 -13.16 11.07 6.79
N GLU A 95 -14.23 11.86 6.98
CA GLU A 95 -15.42 11.82 6.15
C GLU A 95 -15.17 12.56 4.84
N THR A 96 -15.74 12.05 3.76
CA THR A 96 -15.66 12.66 2.43
C THR A 96 -16.67 13.81 2.30
N SER A 97 -16.77 14.42 1.11
CA SER A 97 -17.83 15.39 0.78
C SER A 97 -19.24 14.79 0.81
N VAL A 98 -19.38 13.48 0.79
CA VAL A 98 -20.63 12.75 0.87
C VAL A 98 -20.77 12.13 2.26
N LYS A 99 -21.84 12.51 2.97
CA LYS A 99 -22.12 12.05 4.33
C LYS A 99 -22.12 10.53 4.45
N SER A 100 -21.53 10.01 5.54
CA SER A 100 -21.40 8.58 5.85
C SER A 100 -20.48 7.79 4.92
N ILE A 101 -19.75 8.48 4.04
CA ILE A 101 -18.65 7.87 3.26
C ILE A 101 -17.33 8.41 3.80
N PHE A 102 -16.45 7.50 4.17
CA PHE A 102 -15.14 7.78 4.74
C PHE A 102 -14.04 7.27 3.81
N ALA A 103 -12.90 7.94 3.79
CA ALA A 103 -11.72 7.48 3.06
C ALA A 103 -10.47 7.60 3.93
N ILE A 104 -9.73 6.50 4.08
CA ILE A 104 -8.52 6.41 4.90
C ILE A 104 -7.38 5.75 4.15
N GLY A 105 -6.14 5.94 4.59
CA GLY A 105 -4.95 5.37 3.97
C GLY A 105 -4.52 6.13 2.71
N ASP A 106 -3.85 5.46 1.79
CA ASP A 106 -3.21 6.10 0.63
C ASP A 106 -4.18 6.67 -0.41
N ILE A 107 -5.47 6.29 -0.33
CA ILE A 107 -6.52 6.75 -1.25
C ILE A 107 -7.02 8.16 -0.94
N ASN A 108 -6.86 8.64 0.30
CA ASN A 108 -7.32 9.95 0.69
C ASN A 108 -6.26 11.05 0.52
N THR A 109 -6.72 12.29 0.53
CA THR A 109 -5.87 13.48 0.55
C THR A 109 -6.42 14.56 1.47
N TYR A 110 -5.50 15.27 2.14
CA TYR A 110 -5.73 16.43 2.98
C TYR A 110 -4.41 17.18 3.18
N PRO A 111 -4.41 18.46 3.61
CA PRO A 111 -3.19 19.22 3.87
C PRO A 111 -2.27 18.51 4.87
N GLY A 112 -1.01 18.27 4.50
CA GLY A 112 -0.02 17.57 5.34
C GLY A 112 -0.11 16.04 5.31
N LYS A 113 -0.85 15.44 4.37
CA LYS A 113 -0.96 13.98 4.20
C LYS A 113 0.40 13.32 4.01
N LEU A 114 0.69 12.35 4.85
CA LEU A 114 1.81 11.42 4.69
C LEU A 114 1.29 10.03 4.34
N LYS A 115 1.77 9.46 3.23
CA LYS A 115 1.40 8.10 2.80
C LYS A 115 2.22 7.06 3.57
N LEU A 116 1.87 6.86 4.84
CA LEU A 116 2.49 5.93 5.75
C LEU A 116 1.43 5.01 6.36
N ILE A 117 1.81 3.77 6.65
CA ILE A 117 0.94 2.81 7.37
C ILE A 117 0.48 3.40 8.71
N LEU A 118 1.39 4.06 9.43
CA LEU A 118 1.07 4.72 10.70
C LEU A 118 -0.03 5.77 10.56
N SER A 119 0.05 6.62 9.52
CA SER A 119 -0.98 7.63 9.24
C SER A 119 -2.33 6.97 8.97
N GLY A 120 -2.36 5.90 8.16
CA GLY A 120 -3.58 5.17 7.87
C GLY A 120 -4.23 4.55 9.12
N PHE A 121 -3.47 4.03 10.07
CA PHE A 121 -4.00 3.54 11.35
C PHE A 121 -4.56 4.67 12.22
N HIS A 122 -3.91 5.82 12.27
CA HIS A 122 -4.43 6.99 12.98
C HIS A 122 -5.76 7.46 12.36
N GLU A 123 -5.81 7.58 11.05
CA GLU A 123 -7.01 7.93 10.29
C GLU A 123 -8.15 6.94 10.55
N ALA A 124 -7.85 5.64 10.57
CA ALA A 124 -8.82 4.59 10.90
C ALA A 124 -9.40 4.73 12.30
N ALA A 125 -8.58 5.12 13.28
CA ALA A 125 -9.04 5.33 14.65
C ALA A 125 -10.03 6.50 14.75
N LEU A 126 -9.75 7.63 14.09
CA LEU A 126 -10.64 8.79 14.07
C LEU A 126 -11.92 8.53 13.28
N MET A 127 -11.80 7.89 12.11
CA MET A 127 -12.96 7.45 11.30
C MET A 127 -13.88 6.53 12.09
N ALA A 128 -13.32 5.56 12.83
CA ALA A 128 -14.11 4.62 13.64
C ALA A 128 -14.90 5.34 14.75
N GLN A 129 -14.32 6.38 15.38
CA GLN A 129 -15.02 7.20 16.37
C GLN A 129 -16.22 7.94 15.75
N GLU A 130 -16.07 8.47 14.55
CA GLU A 130 -17.16 9.18 13.87
C GLU A 130 -18.22 8.22 13.32
N SER A 131 -17.81 7.13 12.67
CA SER A 131 -18.75 6.15 12.10
C SER A 131 -19.64 5.49 13.17
N PHE A 132 -19.15 5.39 14.41
CA PHE A 132 -19.95 4.91 15.54
C PHE A 132 -21.24 5.72 15.74
N LYS A 133 -21.20 7.04 15.55
CA LYS A 133 -22.37 7.93 15.68
C LYS A 133 -23.46 7.63 14.64
N TYR A 134 -23.04 7.21 13.43
CA TYR A 134 -23.96 6.80 12.38
C TYR A 134 -24.58 5.43 12.63
N CYS A 135 -23.78 4.49 13.13
CA CYS A 135 -24.23 3.12 13.41
C CYS A 135 -25.11 3.05 14.67
N TYR A 136 -24.85 3.94 15.65
CA TYR A 136 -25.49 3.93 16.96
C TYR A 136 -25.86 5.34 17.43
N PRO A 137 -26.82 6.01 16.77
CA PRO A 137 -27.15 7.42 17.03
C PRO A 137 -27.59 7.68 18.47
N ASP A 138 -28.24 6.71 19.11
CA ASP A 138 -28.77 6.81 20.47
C ASP A 138 -27.76 6.39 21.56
N LYS A 139 -26.53 5.98 21.17
CA LYS A 139 -25.50 5.55 22.12
C LYS A 139 -24.39 6.57 22.23
N LYS A 140 -24.02 6.88 23.47
CA LYS A 140 -22.81 7.68 23.73
C LYS A 140 -21.56 6.86 23.43
N ASN A 141 -20.73 7.33 22.53
CA ASN A 141 -19.41 6.75 22.32
C ASN A 141 -18.49 7.15 23.49
N ILE A 142 -18.04 6.18 24.28
CA ILE A 142 -17.12 6.39 25.39
C ILE A 142 -15.78 5.78 25.02
N PHE A 143 -14.80 6.64 24.72
CA PHE A 143 -13.44 6.19 24.50
C PHE A 143 -12.88 5.55 25.77
N ARG A 144 -12.39 4.31 25.67
CA ARG A 144 -11.74 3.59 26.77
C ARG A 144 -10.42 3.02 26.31
N TYR A 145 -9.41 3.15 27.12
CA TYR A 145 -8.14 2.45 26.87
C TYR A 145 -8.32 0.95 27.09
N THR A 146 -7.68 0.14 26.24
CA THR A 146 -7.71 -1.34 26.34
C THR A 146 -7.25 -1.82 27.72
N THR A 147 -6.27 -1.17 28.31
CA THR A 147 -5.75 -1.46 29.67
C THR A 147 -6.77 -1.28 30.79
N SER A 148 -7.82 -0.48 30.58
CA SER A 148 -8.90 -0.24 31.56
C SER A 148 -10.18 -1.03 31.23
N SER A 149 -10.20 -1.81 30.16
CA SER A 149 -11.37 -2.61 29.76
C SER A 149 -11.41 -3.95 30.51
N LYS A 150 -12.28 -4.03 31.53
CA LYS A 150 -12.50 -5.27 32.28
C LYS A 150 -12.99 -6.43 31.40
N GLU A 151 -13.73 -6.12 30.35
CA GLU A 151 -14.23 -7.15 29.41
C GLU A 151 -13.08 -7.75 28.58
N LEU A 152 -12.18 -6.87 28.07
CA LEU A 152 -11.02 -7.34 27.33
C LEU A 152 -10.03 -8.10 28.20
N GLN A 153 -9.81 -7.64 29.44
CA GLN A 153 -8.99 -8.35 30.41
C GLN A 153 -9.51 -9.77 30.68
N LYS A 154 -10.83 -9.93 30.83
CA LYS A 154 -11.44 -11.27 30.98
C LYS A 154 -11.18 -12.16 29.78
N LYS A 155 -11.30 -11.64 28.54
CA LYS A 155 -11.03 -12.41 27.31
C LYS A 155 -9.57 -12.83 27.19
N LEU A 156 -8.63 -11.97 27.61
CA LEU A 156 -7.19 -12.25 27.56
C LEU A 156 -6.74 -13.24 28.64
N THR A 157 -7.41 -13.31 29.77
CA THR A 157 -7.10 -14.27 30.84
C THR A 157 -7.77 -15.63 30.66
N SER A 158 -8.60 -15.82 29.63
CA SER A 158 -9.26 -17.08 29.30
C SER A 158 -8.60 -17.83 28.14
N ILE A 159 -7.40 -17.40 27.73
CA ILE A 159 -6.50 -18.07 26.80
C ILE A 159 -5.35 -18.69 27.58
#